data_3da20ca5504109495055c92fa169ebfc
#
_entry.id   3da20ca5504109495055c92fa169ebfc
#
_cell.length_a   1.000
_cell.length_b   1.000
_cell.length_c   1.000
_cell.angle_alpha   90.00
_cell.angle_beta   90.00
_cell.angle_gamma   90.00
#
_symmetry.space_group_name_H-M   'P 1'
#
loop_
_entity.id
_entity.type
_entity.pdbx_description
1 polymer ?
#
loop_
_entity_poly.entity_id
_entity_poly.type
_entity_poly.pdbx_seq_one_letter_code
_entity_poly.pdbx_strand_id
1 'polypeptide(L)'
;GNSQLLPHVDHARVGDAKSPIRRGGGRAHGPQPRNYRQNLNKKTKRLARRSALAYKAEADALRIVEDFSLETPSTRAVNDLLSALEISDKKVLIVTGDNSPTVYRSARNLPKVAVQEAGSLNTIDILDAEVVVLQESALDELTRVLSVAQPA
;
A
#
# COMPACT_ATOMS: atom_id res chain seq x y z
N GLY A 1 52.05 -14.89 -29.24
CA GLY A 1 51.51 -14.85 -28.87
C GLY A 1 51.00 -15.05 -28.32
N ASN A 2 51.01 -15.01 -28.04
CA ASN A 2 50.35 -15.02 -27.42
C ASN A 2 49.67 -14.96 -26.87
N SER A 3 49.81 -14.91 -26.90
CA SER A 3 49.02 -14.80 -26.43
C SER A 3 48.45 -14.70 -25.92
N GLN A 4 48.64 -14.60 -25.94
CA GLN A 4 47.94 -14.40 -25.45
C GLN A 4 47.24 -14.39 -25.05
N LEU A 5 47.45 -14.52 -25.03
CA LEU A 5 46.63 -14.52 -24.65
C LEU A 5 46.04 -14.60 -23.90
N LEU A 6 46.16 -14.44 -23.58
CA LEU A 6 45.42 -14.40 -22.92
C LEU A 6 44.86 -14.16 -22.20
N PRO A 7 44.99 -13.90 -22.12
CA PRO A 7 44.25 -13.65 -21.37
C PRO A 7 43.54 -13.38 -21.03
N HIS A 8 43.38 -13.33 -21.34
CA HIS A 8 42.50 -13.11 -21.21
C HIS A 8 41.87 -13.57 -20.74
N VAL A 9 42.21 -13.90 -20.71
CA VAL A 9 41.60 -14.39 -20.54
C VAL A 9 41.28 -14.73 -19.69
N ASP A 10 41.75 -14.78 -19.33
CA ASP A 10 41.15 -15.16 -18.71
C ASP A 10 40.38 -15.05 -18.06
N HIS A 11 40.42 -14.74 -17.77
CA HIS A 11 39.24 -14.68 -17.29
C HIS A 11 38.24 -15.14 -18.02
N ALA A 12 38.57 -15.33 -18.79
CA ALA A 12 37.57 -15.66 -19.58
C ALA A 12 37.09 -17.01 -19.39
N ARG A 13 37.84 -17.89 -19.08
CA ARG A 13 37.33 -19.15 -19.02
C ARG A 13 36.60 -19.43 -17.87
N VAL A 14 36.51 -18.58 -17.12
CA VAL A 14 35.63 -18.67 -16.02
C VAL A 14 34.31 -18.15 -16.41
N GLY A 15 34.10 -18.11 -17.68
CA GLY A 15 32.86 -17.64 -18.21
C GLY A 15 32.71 -16.16 -18.05
N ASP A 16 31.49 -15.76 -18.06
CA ASP A 16 31.12 -14.38 -17.95
C ASP A 16 31.52 -13.80 -16.60
N ALA A 17 31.73 -12.53 -16.57
CA ALA A 17 31.97 -11.80 -15.34
C ALA A 17 30.84 -11.98 -14.34
N LYS A 18 29.66 -12.33 -14.81
CA LYS A 18 28.54 -12.59 -13.96
C LYS A 18 28.42 -14.03 -13.51
N SER A 19 29.37 -14.85 -13.90
CA SER A 19 29.34 -16.22 -13.47
C SER A 19 29.40 -16.32 -11.95
N PRO A 20 28.66 -17.24 -11.35
CA PRO A 20 28.70 -17.41 -9.90
C PRO A 20 30.07 -17.69 -9.37
N ILE A 21 30.95 -18.22 -10.23
CA ILE A 21 32.31 -18.55 -9.82
C ILE A 21 33.14 -17.28 -9.71
N ARG A 22 32.74 -16.24 -10.35
CA ARG A 22 33.48 -15.02 -10.33
C ARG A 22 33.06 -14.14 -9.22
N ARG A 23 34.00 -13.46 -8.68
CA ARG A 23 33.74 -12.51 -7.67
C ARG A 23 32.96 -11.37 -8.25
N GLY A 24 31.93 -10.93 -7.60
CA GLY A 24 31.07 -9.90 -8.11
C GLY A 24 30.13 -10.39 -9.19
N GLY A 25 30.22 -11.65 -9.59
CA GLY A 25 29.32 -12.19 -10.57
C GLY A 25 27.98 -12.54 -9.99
N GLY A 26 27.14 -13.18 -10.79
CA GLY A 26 25.86 -13.66 -10.34
C GLY A 26 26.02 -14.66 -9.22
N ARG A 27 25.07 -14.71 -8.34
CA ARG A 27 25.12 -15.67 -7.28
C ARG A 27 24.79 -17.04 -7.78
N ALA A 28 25.49 -18.03 -7.32
CA ALA A 28 25.28 -19.38 -7.74
C ALA A 28 23.85 -19.83 -7.49
N HIS A 29 23.28 -19.41 -6.38
CA HIS A 29 21.93 -19.78 -6.05
C HIS A 29 20.96 -18.64 -6.18
N GLY A 30 21.43 -17.53 -6.64
CA GLY A 30 20.60 -16.38 -6.70
C GLY A 30 19.93 -16.06 -5.39
N PRO A 31 19.24 -14.99 -5.28
CA PRO A 31 18.41 -14.73 -4.13
C PRO A 31 17.37 -15.83 -4.11
N GLN A 32 17.40 -16.62 -3.11
CA GLN A 32 16.39 -17.62 -2.94
C GLN A 32 15.07 -16.90 -2.94
N PRO A 33 14.08 -17.40 -3.63
CA PRO A 33 12.75 -16.86 -3.47
C PRO A 33 12.26 -17.22 -2.10
N ARG A 34 13.11 -17.20 -1.12
CA ARG A 34 12.62 -17.29 0.18
C ARG A 34 12.12 -15.94 0.48
N ASN A 35 11.39 -15.93 1.26
CA ASN A 35 10.56 -14.92 1.76
C ASN A 35 11.31 -13.70 2.19
N TYR A 36 11.64 -12.86 1.25
CA TYR A 36 12.10 -11.55 1.60
C TYR A 36 11.01 -10.72 2.18
N ARG A 37 9.78 -11.21 2.09
CA ARG A 37 8.79 -10.65 2.90
C ARG A 37 9.14 -11.04 4.26
N GLN A 38 10.03 -10.35 4.82
CA GLN A 38 10.22 -10.41 6.19
C GLN A 38 8.89 -10.18 6.81
N ASN A 39 8.45 -11.09 7.60
CA ASN A 39 7.26 -10.87 8.35
C ASN A 39 7.48 -9.71 9.26
N LEU A 40 7.13 -8.54 8.79
CA LEU A 40 7.11 -7.40 9.66
C LEU A 40 6.24 -7.73 10.83
N ASN A 41 6.77 -7.50 12.00
CA ASN A 41 6.07 -7.65 13.23
C ASN A 41 4.75 -6.87 13.18
N LYS A 42 3.70 -7.42 13.72
CA LYS A 42 2.38 -6.77 13.74
C LYS A 42 2.44 -5.38 14.37
N LYS A 43 3.26 -5.21 15.39
CA LYS A 43 3.44 -3.90 16.03
C LYS A 43 4.00 -2.88 15.06
N THR A 44 4.97 -3.29 14.24
CA THR A 44 5.58 -2.40 13.25
C THR A 44 4.56 -2.01 12.18
N LYS A 45 3.75 -2.96 11.73
CA LYS A 45 2.69 -2.66 10.76
C LYS A 45 1.66 -1.70 11.31
N ARG A 46 1.26 -1.88 12.55
CA ARG A 46 0.32 -0.98 13.20
C ARG A 46 0.90 0.41 13.36
N LEU A 47 2.15 0.49 13.76
CA LEU A 47 2.83 1.76 13.90
C LEU A 47 2.91 2.50 12.58
N ALA A 48 3.23 1.78 11.50
CA ALA A 48 3.29 2.37 10.17
C ALA A 48 1.94 2.96 9.75
N ARG A 49 0.85 2.23 9.96
CA ARG A 49 -0.48 2.73 9.62
C ARG A 49 -0.87 3.93 10.46
N ARG A 50 -0.58 3.87 11.76
CA ARG A 50 -0.84 4.99 12.66
C ARG A 50 -0.08 6.23 12.23
N SER A 51 1.20 6.06 11.88
CA SER A 51 2.02 7.16 11.42
C SER A 51 1.50 7.77 10.12
N ALA A 52 1.06 6.92 9.19
CA ALA A 52 0.50 7.39 7.92
C ALA A 52 -0.80 8.18 8.15
N LEU A 53 -1.67 7.68 9.01
CA LEU A 53 -2.92 8.37 9.32
C LEU A 53 -2.66 9.69 10.07
N ALA A 54 -1.70 9.69 11.00
CA ALA A 54 -1.32 10.90 11.70
C ALA A 54 -0.77 11.95 10.73
N TYR A 55 0.04 11.52 9.78
CA TYR A 55 0.56 12.40 8.74
C TYR A 55 -0.57 13.03 7.93
N LYS A 56 -1.57 12.23 7.56
CA LYS A 56 -2.73 12.73 6.82
C LYS A 56 -3.56 13.68 7.66
N ALA A 57 -3.73 13.40 8.94
CA ALA A 57 -4.45 14.28 9.84
C ALA A 57 -3.74 15.63 9.98
N GLU A 58 -2.42 15.60 10.14
CA GLU A 58 -1.64 16.84 10.25
C GLU A 58 -1.70 17.67 8.96
N ALA A 59 -1.75 17.01 7.82
CA ALA A 59 -1.83 17.68 6.53
C ALA A 59 -3.26 18.13 6.18
N ASP A 60 -4.21 17.93 7.11
CA ASP A 60 -5.62 18.24 6.90
C ASP A 60 -6.19 17.49 5.69
N ALA A 61 -5.68 16.31 5.46
CA ALA A 61 -6.06 15.44 4.35
C ALA A 61 -6.95 14.28 4.80
N LEU A 62 -7.50 14.35 5.99
CA LEU A 62 -8.37 13.34 6.55
C LEU A 62 -9.76 13.92 6.71
N ARG A 63 -10.76 13.21 6.22
CA ARG A 63 -12.16 13.60 6.37
C ARG A 63 -12.92 12.45 7.02
N ILE A 64 -13.77 12.79 7.96
CA ILE A 64 -14.62 11.79 8.62
C ILE A 64 -16.05 12.09 8.22
N VAL A 65 -16.74 11.08 7.75
CA VAL A 65 -18.13 11.21 7.32
C VAL A 65 -19.01 10.20 8.06
N GLU A 66 -20.28 10.49 8.12
CA GLU A 66 -21.23 9.55 8.68
C GLU A 66 -21.26 8.28 7.82
N ASP A 67 -21.63 7.20 8.43
CA ASP A 67 -21.77 5.95 7.71
C ASP A 67 -22.84 6.09 6.64
N PHE A 68 -22.50 5.64 5.45
CA PHE A 68 -23.44 5.61 4.36
C PHE A 68 -23.38 4.23 3.69
N SER A 69 -24.51 3.82 3.18
CA SER A 69 -24.58 2.59 2.41
C SER A 69 -25.41 2.88 1.18
N LEU A 70 -25.14 2.14 0.13
CA LEU A 70 -25.87 2.26 -1.13
C LEU A 70 -26.62 0.95 -1.35
N GLU A 71 -27.91 1.04 -1.55
CA GLU A 71 -28.71 -0.16 -1.86
C GLU A 71 -28.35 -0.71 -3.21
N THR A 72 -28.09 0.19 -4.15
CA THR A 72 -27.66 -0.20 -5.49
C THR A 72 -26.37 0.56 -5.82
N PRO A 73 -25.47 -0.05 -6.59
CA PRO A 73 -24.25 0.65 -6.99
C PRO A 73 -24.59 1.91 -7.78
N SER A 74 -24.01 3.03 -7.38
CA SER A 74 -24.23 4.31 -8.03
C SER A 74 -22.97 5.15 -8.01
N THR A 75 -22.32 5.25 -9.14
CA THR A 75 -21.14 6.11 -9.30
C THR A 75 -21.48 7.57 -9.06
N ARG A 76 -22.69 7.95 -9.42
CA ARG A 76 -23.14 9.32 -9.22
C ARG A 76 -23.19 9.68 -7.74
N ALA A 77 -23.69 8.77 -6.91
CA ALA A 77 -23.76 9.02 -5.47
C ALA A 77 -22.38 9.28 -4.88
N VAL A 78 -21.39 8.49 -5.30
CA VAL A 78 -20.01 8.69 -4.84
C VAL A 78 -19.47 10.02 -5.35
N ASN A 79 -19.70 10.33 -6.60
CA ASN A 79 -19.24 11.57 -7.18
C ASN A 79 -19.86 12.79 -6.49
N ASP A 80 -21.14 12.71 -6.15
CA ASP A 80 -21.83 13.76 -5.43
C ASP A 80 -21.23 13.96 -4.02
N LEU A 81 -20.89 12.87 -3.36
CA LEU A 81 -20.22 12.90 -2.06
C LEU A 81 -18.87 13.62 -2.17
N LEU A 82 -18.07 13.26 -3.16
CA LEU A 82 -16.76 13.88 -3.36
C LEU A 82 -16.88 15.36 -3.69
N SER A 83 -17.90 15.73 -4.45
CA SER A 83 -18.18 17.14 -4.77
C SER A 83 -18.59 17.91 -3.53
N ALA A 84 -19.43 17.30 -2.70
CA ALA A 84 -19.84 17.92 -1.45
C ALA A 84 -18.67 18.15 -0.49
N LEU A 85 -17.68 17.29 -0.54
CA LEU A 85 -16.47 17.43 0.26
C LEU A 85 -15.40 18.28 -0.42
N GLU A 86 -15.67 18.74 -1.65
CA GLU A 86 -14.76 19.57 -2.45
C GLU A 86 -13.43 18.88 -2.74
N ILE A 87 -13.46 17.57 -2.96
CA ILE A 87 -12.27 16.77 -3.23
C ILE A 87 -12.40 15.94 -4.50
N SER A 88 -13.32 16.30 -5.39
CA SER A 88 -13.60 15.51 -6.57
C SER A 88 -12.44 15.43 -7.57
N ASP A 89 -11.51 16.37 -7.51
CA ASP A 89 -10.34 16.40 -8.37
C ASP A 89 -9.11 15.76 -7.74
N LYS A 90 -9.21 15.28 -6.52
CA LYS A 90 -8.09 14.70 -5.79
C LYS A 90 -8.15 13.20 -5.79
N LYS A 91 -7.01 12.60 -5.52
CA LYS A 91 -6.92 11.16 -5.36
C LYS A 91 -7.42 10.80 -3.96
N VAL A 92 -8.51 10.06 -3.91
CA VAL A 92 -9.24 9.81 -2.67
C VAL A 92 -9.24 8.33 -2.33
N LEU A 93 -9.02 8.03 -1.08
CA LEU A 93 -9.20 6.68 -0.53
C LEU A 93 -10.40 6.74 0.41
N ILE A 94 -11.41 5.95 0.13
CA ILE A 94 -12.58 5.82 1.00
C ILE A 94 -12.39 4.57 1.84
N VAL A 95 -12.48 4.73 3.15
CA VAL A 95 -12.32 3.62 4.09
C VAL A 95 -13.66 3.35 4.74
N THR A 96 -14.15 2.12 4.56
CA THR A 96 -15.41 1.68 5.13
C THR A 96 -15.16 0.81 6.36
N GLY A 97 -16.11 0.80 7.29
CA GLY A 97 -15.98 -0.02 8.48
C GLY A 97 -16.07 -1.50 8.17
N ASP A 98 -17.00 -1.86 7.29
CA ASP A 98 -17.24 -3.23 6.90
C ASP A 98 -17.14 -3.37 5.38
N ASN A 99 -17.17 -4.60 4.93
CA ASN A 99 -17.18 -4.88 3.50
C ASN A 99 -18.46 -4.30 2.89
N SER A 100 -18.30 -3.34 2.01
CA SER A 100 -19.40 -2.67 1.33
C SER A 100 -19.26 -2.86 -0.18
N PRO A 101 -19.71 -3.99 -0.72
CA PRO A 101 -19.54 -4.26 -2.16
C PRO A 101 -20.22 -3.23 -3.04
N THR A 102 -21.33 -2.67 -2.59
CA THR A 102 -22.04 -1.64 -3.37
C THR A 102 -21.23 -0.35 -3.45
N VAL A 103 -20.61 0.07 -2.36
CA VAL A 103 -19.73 1.25 -2.35
C VAL A 103 -18.52 1.00 -3.23
N TYR A 104 -17.92 -0.17 -3.11
CA TYR A 104 -16.78 -0.56 -3.92
C TYR A 104 -17.12 -0.50 -5.42
N ARG A 105 -18.22 -1.09 -5.81
CA ARG A 105 -18.64 -1.09 -7.21
C ARG A 105 -18.97 0.31 -7.71
N SER A 106 -19.52 1.13 -6.84
CA SER A 106 -19.85 2.50 -7.19
C SER A 106 -18.61 3.35 -7.45
N ALA A 107 -17.57 3.11 -6.68
CA ALA A 107 -16.36 3.93 -6.73
C ALA A 107 -15.32 3.42 -7.72
N ARG A 108 -15.28 2.12 -8.01
CA ARG A 108 -14.20 1.54 -8.80
C ARG A 108 -14.08 2.08 -10.21
N ASN A 109 -15.15 2.60 -10.75
CA ASN A 109 -15.14 3.18 -12.10
C ASN A 109 -14.54 4.59 -12.12
N LEU A 110 -14.37 5.21 -10.97
CA LEU A 110 -13.76 6.53 -10.87
C LEU A 110 -12.25 6.37 -10.78
N PRO A 111 -11.48 7.00 -11.69
CA PRO A 111 -10.05 6.70 -11.81
C PRO A 111 -9.22 7.14 -10.61
N LYS A 112 -9.69 8.09 -9.84
CA LYS A 112 -8.93 8.62 -8.71
C LYS A 112 -9.49 8.20 -7.36
N VAL A 113 -10.39 7.23 -7.36
CA VAL A 113 -11.06 6.81 -6.12
C VAL A 113 -10.78 5.34 -5.87
N ALA A 114 -10.36 5.02 -4.66
CA ALA A 114 -10.19 3.65 -4.20
C ALA A 114 -11.02 3.45 -2.94
N VAL A 115 -11.47 2.24 -2.71
CA VAL A 115 -12.25 1.89 -1.52
C VAL A 115 -11.59 0.70 -0.85
N GLN A 116 -11.41 0.78 0.46
CA GLN A 116 -10.89 -0.32 1.26
C GLN A 116 -11.64 -0.43 2.57
N GLU A 117 -11.61 -1.62 3.14
CA GLU A 117 -12.11 -1.82 4.50
C GLU A 117 -11.07 -1.39 5.50
N ALA A 118 -11.52 -0.94 6.65
CA ALA A 118 -10.63 -0.52 7.73
C ALA A 118 -9.69 -1.66 8.16
N GLY A 119 -10.19 -2.88 8.19
CA GLY A 119 -9.40 -4.03 8.61
C GLY A 119 -8.28 -4.41 7.66
N SER A 120 -8.43 -4.11 6.37
CA SER A 120 -7.43 -4.44 5.35
C SER A 120 -6.66 -3.23 4.85
N LEU A 121 -6.83 -2.11 5.49
CA LEU A 121 -6.16 -0.86 5.10
C LEU A 121 -4.65 -0.99 5.23
N ASN A 122 -3.92 -0.61 4.20
CA ASN A 122 -2.47 -0.67 4.27
C ASN A 122 -1.84 0.71 4.12
N THR A 123 -0.60 0.81 4.57
CA THR A 123 0.13 2.08 4.66
C THR A 123 0.35 2.74 3.31
N ILE A 124 0.65 1.94 2.30
CA ILE A 124 0.93 2.46 0.96
C ILE A 124 -0.27 3.19 0.39
N ASP A 125 -1.45 2.59 0.56
CA ASP A 125 -2.68 3.20 0.04
C ASP A 125 -3.02 4.49 0.76
N ILE A 126 -2.76 4.54 2.06
CA ILE A 126 -2.97 5.77 2.84
C ILE A 126 -2.06 6.89 2.31
N LEU A 127 -0.79 6.59 2.12
CA LEU A 127 0.18 7.60 1.69
C LEU A 127 -0.02 8.02 0.24
N ASP A 128 -0.47 7.11 -0.59
CA ASP A 128 -0.68 7.36 -2.00
C ASP A 128 -1.88 8.27 -2.27
N ALA A 129 -2.87 8.24 -1.41
CA ALA A 129 -4.05 9.08 -1.55
C ALA A 129 -3.74 10.52 -1.14
N GLU A 130 -4.35 11.47 -1.82
CA GLU A 130 -4.26 12.88 -1.43
C GLU A 130 -5.19 13.18 -0.27
N VAL A 131 -6.35 12.55 -0.25
CA VAL A 131 -7.33 12.69 0.83
C VAL A 131 -7.85 11.33 1.22
N VAL A 132 -7.98 11.10 2.50
CA VAL A 132 -8.56 9.87 3.04
C VAL A 132 -9.91 10.22 3.66
N VAL A 133 -10.95 9.52 3.22
CA VAL A 133 -12.30 9.69 3.75
C VAL A 133 -12.64 8.48 4.59
N LEU A 134 -12.92 8.69 5.86
CA LEU A 134 -13.25 7.61 6.78
C LEU A 134 -14.73 7.67 7.14
N GLN A 135 -15.39 6.54 7.10
CA GLN A 135 -16.71 6.43 7.72
C GLN A 135 -16.54 6.35 9.23
N GLU A 136 -17.54 6.73 9.96
CA GLU A 136 -17.52 6.66 11.44
C GLU A 136 -17.22 5.24 11.92
N SER A 137 -17.87 4.24 11.35
CA SER A 137 -17.62 2.86 11.71
C SER A 137 -16.20 2.43 11.37
N ALA A 138 -15.61 2.99 10.32
CA ALA A 138 -14.23 2.73 9.98
C ALA A 138 -13.29 3.29 11.04
N LEU A 139 -13.62 4.43 11.58
CA LEU A 139 -12.83 5.04 12.65
C LEU A 139 -12.81 4.16 13.90
N ASP A 140 -13.95 3.63 14.27
CA ASP A 140 -14.04 2.70 15.41
C ASP A 140 -13.23 1.44 15.17
N GLU A 141 -13.35 0.87 13.99
CA GLU A 141 -12.61 -0.32 13.61
C GLU A 141 -11.10 -0.06 13.59
N LEU A 142 -10.68 1.07 13.07
CA LEU A 142 -9.26 1.45 13.07
C LEU A 142 -8.75 1.65 14.49
N THR A 143 -9.54 2.26 15.34
CA THR A 143 -9.16 2.44 16.74
C THR A 143 -8.96 1.09 17.40
N ARG A 144 -9.84 0.14 17.13
CA ARG A 144 -9.75 -1.20 17.67
C ARG A 144 -8.51 -1.94 17.15
N VAL A 145 -8.28 -1.88 15.85
CA VAL A 145 -7.20 -2.63 15.20
C VAL A 145 -5.84 -2.01 15.47
N LEU A 146 -5.76 -0.70 15.49
CA LEU A 146 -4.50 0.01 15.62
C LEU A 146 -4.16 0.39 17.07
N SER A 147 -5.08 0.18 18.00
CA SER A 147 -4.77 0.43 19.39
C SER A 147 -3.64 -0.49 19.81
N VAL A 148 -2.66 0.10 20.46
CA VAL A 148 -1.60 -0.69 21.07
C VAL A 148 -2.22 -1.33 22.29
N ALA A 149 -2.17 -2.65 22.35
CA ALA A 149 -2.54 -3.33 23.56
C ALA A 149 -1.64 -2.78 24.64
N GLN A 150 -2.20 -2.01 25.53
CA GLN A 150 -1.46 -1.51 26.66
C GLN A 150 -1.05 -2.70 27.47
N PRO A 151 0.23 -2.87 27.74
CA PRO A 151 0.59 -3.88 28.71
C PRO A 151 -0.10 -3.49 30.00
N ALA A 152 -0.85 -4.39 30.47
CA ALA A 152 -1.58 -4.12 31.71
C ALA A 152 -0.62 -3.80 32.83
#